data_c33887a419ba5adc8a0d284e5324429a
#
_entry.id   c33887a419ba5adc8a0d284e5324429a
#
_cell.length_a   1.000
_cell.length_b   1.000
_cell.length_c   1.000
_cell.angle_alpha   90.00
_cell.angle_beta   90.00
_cell.angle_gamma   90.00
#
_symmetry.space_group_name_H-M   'P 1'
#
loop_
_entity.id
_entity.type
_entity.pdbx_description
1 polymer ?
#
loop_
_entity_poly.entity_id
_entity_poly.type
_entity_poly.pdbx_seq_one_letter_code
_entity_poly.pdbx_strand_id
1 'polypeptide(L)'
;MDEKTTARSEASHRSVLDNEGQALVLSGGGARAAYQVGCLRALARSLPDYRPQILTGVSAGAINATHLAAFQGSWQDSVEALVRLWQAMRTEKVYRTGLGQLAGRMTHWGLHFVSGGRLGRKDIRGMVNNQPLRRYLREHLSAQAGSGDIPGIDRNLADGWLKALAVVTTNYASGRSEAWVDTLQEHIWSGSQVTARQASLTLEHVMASAALPFFFPSVKLQHQWHGDGGIRLAAPLSPAMRLGATRILAVSPRAKPEIGGSEL
;
A
#
# COMPACT_ATOMS: atom_id res chain seq x y z
N MET A 1 -44.94 5.81 14.24
CA MET A 1 -43.49 5.61 13.82
C MET A 1 -43.51 4.46 12.84
N ASP A 2 -43.23 4.74 11.59
CA ASP A 2 -43.69 3.97 10.43
C ASP A 2 -42.86 2.69 10.24
N GLU A 3 -43.53 1.54 10.22
CA GLU A 3 -42.94 0.19 10.00
C GLU A 3 -42.11 0.13 8.72
N LYS A 4 -42.43 0.93 7.70
CA LYS A 4 -41.68 1.13 6.48
C LYS A 4 -40.31 1.84 6.67
N THR A 5 -40.22 2.72 7.68
CA THR A 5 -38.98 3.43 8.00
C THR A 5 -38.00 2.51 8.71
N THR A 6 -38.50 1.65 9.59
CA THR A 6 -37.70 0.64 10.31
C THR A 6 -37.17 -0.44 9.35
N ALA A 7 -38.02 -0.98 8.48
CA ALA A 7 -37.63 -1.98 7.48
C ALA A 7 -36.61 -1.42 6.46
N ARG A 8 -36.72 -0.14 6.10
CA ARG A 8 -35.78 0.52 5.20
C ARG A 8 -34.43 0.78 5.87
N SER A 9 -34.43 1.07 7.18
CA SER A 9 -33.21 1.19 8.00
C SER A 9 -32.51 -0.16 8.18
N GLU A 10 -33.26 -1.23 8.46
CA GLU A 10 -32.71 -2.60 8.61
C GLU A 10 -32.19 -3.16 7.28
N ALA A 11 -32.89 -2.94 6.17
CA ALA A 11 -32.45 -3.32 4.84
C ALA A 11 -31.19 -2.54 4.43
N SER A 12 -31.09 -1.25 4.77
CA SER A 12 -29.89 -0.43 4.58
C SER A 12 -28.72 -0.93 5.43
N HIS A 13 -28.95 -1.31 6.68
CA HIS A 13 -27.92 -1.90 7.54
C HIS A 13 -27.44 -3.27 7.03
N ARG A 14 -28.37 -4.16 6.60
CA ARG A 14 -27.99 -5.44 6.01
C ARG A 14 -27.18 -5.28 4.72
N SER A 15 -27.50 -4.30 3.88
CA SER A 15 -26.73 -4.04 2.65
C SER A 15 -25.32 -3.51 2.89
N VAL A 16 -25.07 -2.86 4.04
CA VAL A 16 -23.74 -2.40 4.43
C VAL A 16 -22.88 -3.56 4.95
N LEU A 17 -23.51 -4.58 5.55
CA LEU A 17 -22.83 -5.74 6.14
C LEU A 17 -22.56 -6.88 5.13
N ASP A 18 -23.12 -6.80 3.92
CA ASP A 18 -22.74 -7.70 2.85
C ASP A 18 -21.33 -7.34 2.34
N ASN A 19 -20.36 -8.16 2.71
CA ASN A 19 -18.96 -7.95 2.35
C ASN A 19 -18.64 -8.29 0.87
N GLU A 20 -19.60 -8.85 0.13
CA GLU A 20 -19.38 -9.22 -1.24
C GLU A 20 -19.13 -8.00 -2.13
N GLY A 21 -18.03 -8.03 -2.86
CA GLY A 21 -17.60 -6.92 -3.71
C GLY A 21 -17.20 -5.65 -2.97
N GLN A 22 -16.99 -5.69 -1.65
CA GLN A 22 -16.43 -4.56 -0.91
C GLN A 22 -14.92 -4.48 -1.09
N ALA A 23 -14.44 -3.29 -1.43
CA ALA A 23 -13.04 -2.98 -1.51
C ALA A 23 -12.64 -1.86 -0.53
N LEU A 24 -11.45 -2.02 0.04
CA LEU A 24 -10.75 -0.99 0.79
C LEU A 24 -9.55 -0.50 -0.03
N VAL A 25 -9.52 0.79 -0.29
CA VAL A 25 -8.46 1.46 -1.05
C VAL A 25 -7.66 2.37 -0.12
N LEU A 26 -6.37 2.09 0.01
CA LEU A 26 -5.46 2.82 0.90
C LEU A 26 -4.42 3.57 0.08
N SER A 27 -4.53 4.89 0.09
CA SER A 27 -3.64 5.77 -0.70
C SER A 27 -2.26 5.91 -0.07
N GLY A 28 -1.29 6.39 -0.84
CA GLY A 28 0.02 6.79 -0.34
C GLY A 28 -0.04 8.00 0.58
N GLY A 29 0.96 8.14 1.45
CA GLY A 29 1.03 9.28 2.37
C GLY A 29 2.23 9.30 3.31
N GLY A 30 3.15 8.37 3.20
CA GLY A 30 4.28 8.23 4.14
C GLY A 30 3.78 8.10 5.58
N ALA A 31 4.38 8.83 6.52
CA ALA A 31 3.98 8.80 7.93
C ALA A 31 2.51 9.20 8.18
N ARG A 32 1.91 10.00 7.29
CA ARG A 32 0.49 10.38 7.38
C ARG A 32 -0.46 9.21 7.20
N ALA A 33 0.00 8.06 6.71
CA ALA A 33 -0.82 6.85 6.63
C ALA A 33 -1.25 6.30 8.02
N ALA A 34 -0.64 6.77 9.11
CA ALA A 34 -1.15 6.55 10.47
C ALA A 34 -2.59 7.07 10.65
N TYR A 35 -2.98 8.13 9.91
CA TYR A 35 -4.37 8.60 9.87
C TYR A 35 -5.33 7.52 9.33
N GLN A 36 -4.92 6.79 8.28
CA GLN A 36 -5.72 5.67 7.76
C GLN A 36 -5.99 4.64 8.85
N VAL A 37 -4.98 4.34 9.66
CA VAL A 37 -5.10 3.38 10.77
C VAL A 37 -6.10 3.84 11.82
N GLY A 38 -6.11 5.14 12.14
CA GLY A 38 -7.12 5.75 13.00
C GLY A 38 -8.54 5.62 12.44
N CYS A 39 -8.72 5.87 11.14
CA CYS A 39 -10.00 5.67 10.44
C CYS A 39 -10.46 4.22 10.47
N LEU A 40 -9.55 3.28 10.19
CA LEU A 40 -9.83 1.84 10.23
C LEU A 40 -10.20 1.38 11.64
N ARG A 41 -9.53 1.92 12.67
CA ARG A 41 -9.87 1.63 14.07
C ARG A 41 -11.27 2.11 14.44
N ALA A 42 -11.65 3.31 14.03
CA ALA A 42 -13.02 3.82 14.23
C ALA A 42 -14.03 2.94 13.49
N LEU A 43 -13.73 2.58 12.23
CA LEU A 43 -14.57 1.71 11.42
C LEU A 43 -14.77 0.33 12.06
N ALA A 44 -13.68 -0.32 12.52
CA ALA A 44 -13.75 -1.63 13.15
C ALA A 44 -14.56 -1.64 14.46
N ARG A 45 -14.61 -0.50 15.17
CA ARG A 45 -15.44 -0.35 16.36
C ARG A 45 -16.90 -0.12 16.05
N SER A 46 -17.20 0.66 14.99
CA SER A 46 -18.57 1.02 14.61
C SER A 46 -19.23 -0.05 13.74
N LEU A 47 -18.48 -0.79 12.96
CA LEU A 47 -18.94 -1.84 12.04
C LEU A 47 -18.08 -3.10 12.24
N PRO A 48 -18.34 -3.87 13.31
CA PRO A 48 -17.51 -5.04 13.66
C PRO A 48 -17.52 -6.12 12.59
N ASP A 49 -18.59 -6.26 11.82
CA ASP A 49 -18.72 -7.26 10.76
C ASP A 49 -18.20 -6.78 9.39
N TYR A 50 -17.72 -5.54 9.30
CA TYR A 50 -17.10 -5.03 8.07
C TYR A 50 -15.77 -5.73 7.83
N ARG A 51 -15.65 -6.42 6.70
CA ARG A 51 -14.42 -7.11 6.30
C ARG A 51 -14.29 -7.06 4.77
N PRO A 52 -13.60 -6.05 4.23
CA PRO A 52 -13.50 -5.89 2.77
C PRO A 52 -12.69 -7.03 2.16
N GLN A 53 -13.23 -7.63 1.09
CA GLN A 53 -12.63 -8.79 0.42
C GLN A 53 -11.57 -8.40 -0.61
N ILE A 54 -11.58 -7.16 -1.07
CA ILE A 54 -10.61 -6.63 -2.04
C ILE A 54 -9.83 -5.51 -1.37
N LEU A 55 -8.52 -5.66 -1.30
CA LEU A 55 -7.63 -4.68 -0.69
C LEU A 55 -6.70 -4.11 -1.75
N THR A 56 -6.61 -2.79 -1.84
CA THR A 56 -5.64 -2.16 -2.73
C THR A 56 -4.86 -1.08 -2.00
N GLY A 57 -3.55 -1.05 -2.22
CA GLY A 57 -2.69 -0.12 -1.53
C GLY A 57 -1.54 0.40 -2.38
N VAL A 58 -1.06 1.60 -2.03
CA VAL A 58 0.10 2.22 -2.64
C VAL A 58 0.97 2.87 -1.58
N SER A 59 2.31 2.74 -1.67
CA SER A 59 3.25 3.33 -0.72
C SER A 59 2.98 2.85 0.72
N ALA A 60 2.86 3.74 1.69
CA ALA A 60 2.48 3.39 3.05
C ALA A 60 1.08 2.72 3.14
N GLY A 61 0.17 3.03 2.21
CA GLY A 61 -1.10 2.33 2.08
C GLY A 61 -0.95 0.87 1.64
N ALA A 62 0.11 0.53 0.88
CA ALA A 62 0.43 -0.86 0.56
C ALA A 62 0.86 -1.65 1.80
N ILE A 63 1.60 -1.02 2.71
CA ILE A 63 1.96 -1.64 4.01
C ILE A 63 0.68 -1.97 4.79
N ASN A 64 -0.24 -1.00 4.90
CA ASN A 64 -1.50 -1.20 5.62
C ASN A 64 -2.37 -2.28 4.95
N ALA A 65 -2.55 -2.22 3.63
CA ALA A 65 -3.34 -3.20 2.87
C ALA A 65 -2.77 -4.62 3.00
N THR A 66 -1.45 -4.77 2.88
CA THR A 66 -0.78 -6.07 3.02
C THR A 66 -0.90 -6.62 4.43
N HIS A 67 -0.76 -5.77 5.46
CA HIS A 67 -0.95 -6.21 6.85
C HIS A 67 -2.37 -6.76 7.06
N LEU A 68 -3.40 -6.03 6.62
CA LEU A 68 -4.79 -6.47 6.74
C LEU A 68 -5.05 -7.76 5.96
N ALA A 69 -4.49 -7.88 4.75
CA ALA A 69 -4.63 -9.07 3.91
C ALA A 69 -3.96 -10.31 4.51
N ALA A 70 -2.83 -10.14 5.20
CA ALA A 70 -2.04 -11.22 5.75
C ALA A 70 -2.47 -11.66 7.16
N PHE A 71 -3.18 -10.82 7.89
CA PHE A 71 -3.49 -11.09 9.29
C PHE A 71 -4.44 -12.27 9.45
N GLN A 72 -4.07 -13.19 10.37
CA GLN A 72 -4.90 -14.36 10.70
C GLN A 72 -5.72 -14.04 11.96
N GLY A 73 -7.03 -13.88 11.81
CA GLY A 73 -7.93 -13.57 12.91
C GLY A 73 -9.08 -12.67 12.50
N SER A 74 -9.74 -12.04 13.47
CA SER A 74 -10.84 -11.13 13.21
C SER A 74 -10.39 -9.81 12.57
N TRP A 75 -11.34 -9.11 11.96
CA TRP A 75 -11.10 -7.76 11.42
C TRP A 75 -10.61 -6.79 12.50
N GLN A 76 -11.24 -6.83 13.68
CA GLN A 76 -10.88 -5.99 14.82
C GLN A 76 -9.45 -6.26 15.29
N ASP A 77 -9.07 -7.53 15.42
CA ASP A 77 -7.72 -7.91 15.84
C ASP A 77 -6.68 -7.46 14.82
N SER A 78 -6.98 -7.58 13.52
CA SER A 78 -6.09 -7.14 12.45
C SER A 78 -5.86 -5.63 12.50
N VAL A 79 -6.92 -4.86 12.73
CA VAL A 79 -6.83 -3.39 12.83
C VAL A 79 -6.08 -2.97 14.10
N GLU A 80 -6.35 -3.60 15.26
CA GLU A 80 -5.60 -3.29 16.50
C GLU A 80 -4.13 -3.72 16.40
N ALA A 81 -3.81 -4.80 15.69
CA ALA A 81 -2.43 -5.17 15.38
C ALA A 81 -1.76 -4.13 14.48
N LEU A 82 -2.47 -3.61 13.48
CA LEU A 82 -1.99 -2.52 12.63
C LEU A 82 -1.76 -1.23 13.44
N VAL A 83 -2.62 -0.92 14.40
CA VAL A 83 -2.42 0.20 15.33
C VAL A 83 -1.10 0.02 16.10
N ARG A 84 -0.86 -1.17 16.68
CA ARG A 84 0.39 -1.46 17.39
C ARG A 84 1.62 -1.34 16.48
N LEU A 85 1.52 -1.81 15.22
CA LEU A 85 2.58 -1.65 14.24
C LEU A 85 2.95 -0.16 14.07
N TRP A 86 1.98 0.70 13.86
CA TRP A 86 2.23 2.13 13.67
C TRP A 86 2.70 2.84 14.94
N GLN A 87 2.16 2.49 16.10
CA GLN A 87 2.59 3.03 17.40
C GLN A 87 4.05 2.66 17.75
N ALA A 88 4.48 1.47 17.35
CA ALA A 88 5.84 1.00 17.57
C ALA A 88 6.83 1.50 16.48
N MET A 89 6.34 2.11 15.40
CA MET A 89 7.17 2.63 14.32
C MET A 89 7.90 3.90 14.77
N ARG A 90 9.22 3.88 14.67
CA ARG A 90 10.11 5.00 14.98
C ARG A 90 10.96 5.29 13.75
N THR A 91 11.49 6.50 13.64
CA THR A 91 12.34 6.90 12.50
C THR A 91 13.50 5.92 12.30
N GLU A 92 14.14 5.46 13.38
CA GLU A 92 15.26 4.52 13.34
C GLU A 92 14.88 3.14 12.81
N LYS A 93 13.58 2.77 12.95
CA LYS A 93 13.01 1.54 12.37
C LYS A 93 12.65 1.67 10.90
N VAL A 94 12.53 2.89 10.40
CA VAL A 94 12.23 3.17 8.98
C VAL A 94 13.51 3.31 8.17
N TYR A 95 14.45 4.11 8.64
CA TYR A 95 15.72 4.32 7.96
C TYR A 95 16.83 4.75 8.92
N ARG A 96 18.08 4.54 8.47
CA ARG A 96 19.26 5.08 9.14
C ARG A 96 19.85 6.21 8.31
N THR A 97 20.00 7.35 8.95
CA THR A 97 20.77 8.49 8.42
C THR A 97 22.11 8.56 9.14
N GLY A 98 23.19 8.20 8.46
CA GLY A 98 24.52 8.60 8.89
C GLY A 98 24.81 9.99 8.33
N LEU A 99 25.00 11.01 9.15
CA LEU A 99 25.32 12.38 8.69
C LEU A 99 26.52 12.38 7.73
N GLY A 100 27.56 11.58 7.97
CA GLY A 100 28.69 11.43 7.07
C GLY A 100 28.36 10.72 5.75
N GLN A 101 27.41 9.76 5.75
CA GLN A 101 26.95 9.09 4.54
C GLN A 101 26.05 9.98 3.69
N LEU A 102 25.27 10.85 4.34
CA LEU A 102 24.42 11.82 3.65
C LEU A 102 25.28 12.88 2.94
N ALA A 103 26.27 13.46 3.63
CA ALA A 103 27.22 14.41 3.06
C ALA A 103 28.01 13.80 1.89
N GLY A 104 28.57 12.58 2.04
CA GLY A 104 29.28 11.88 0.98
C GLY A 104 28.41 11.53 -0.23
N ARG A 105 27.12 11.27 -0.02
CA ARG A 105 26.17 11.03 -1.11
C ARG A 105 25.75 12.31 -1.81
N MET A 106 25.53 13.40 -1.07
CA MET A 106 25.23 14.72 -1.66
C MET A 106 26.38 15.22 -2.52
N THR A 107 27.65 15.06 -2.08
CA THR A 107 28.84 15.42 -2.88
C THR A 107 28.96 14.53 -4.12
N HIS A 108 28.71 13.21 -4.00
CA HIS A 108 28.72 12.30 -5.15
C HIS A 108 27.62 12.64 -6.17
N TRP A 109 26.40 12.98 -5.72
CA TRP A 109 25.33 13.44 -6.59
C TRP A 109 25.65 14.78 -7.26
N GLY A 110 26.24 15.73 -6.50
CA GLY A 110 26.69 17.00 -7.05
C GLY A 110 27.72 16.81 -8.16
N LEU A 111 28.73 15.96 -7.95
CA LEU A 111 29.73 15.61 -8.96
C LEU A 111 29.14 14.88 -10.17
N HIS A 112 28.13 14.02 -9.97
CA HIS A 112 27.45 13.31 -11.05
C HIS A 112 26.63 14.28 -11.93
N PHE A 113 25.93 15.24 -11.33
CA PHE A 113 25.23 16.27 -12.07
C PHE A 113 26.19 17.21 -12.82
N VAL A 114 27.27 17.65 -12.19
CA VAL A 114 28.26 18.55 -12.82
C VAL A 114 29.06 17.84 -13.93
N SER A 115 29.31 16.53 -13.83
CA SER A 115 30.06 15.75 -14.81
C SER A 115 29.20 15.20 -15.96
N GLY A 116 27.90 15.54 -16.04
CA GLY A 116 27.00 15.03 -17.07
C GLY A 116 26.87 13.50 -17.06
N GLY A 117 27.00 12.87 -15.90
CA GLY A 117 26.84 11.41 -15.73
C GLY A 117 28.06 10.57 -16.07
N ARG A 118 29.20 11.19 -16.42
CA ARG A 118 30.44 10.48 -16.82
C ARG A 118 31.23 9.88 -15.65
N LEU A 119 31.10 10.44 -14.47
CA LEU A 119 31.76 10.00 -13.24
C LEU A 119 30.74 9.37 -12.29
N GLY A 120 30.42 8.11 -12.44
CA GLY A 120 29.59 7.38 -11.50
C GLY A 120 29.11 6.03 -11.99
N ARG A 121 29.16 5.03 -11.12
CA ARG A 121 28.54 3.72 -11.37
C ARG A 121 27.02 3.86 -11.42
N LYS A 122 26.37 3.13 -12.33
CA LYS A 122 24.90 3.10 -12.59
C LYS A 122 23.99 2.63 -11.43
N ASP A 123 24.49 2.56 -10.20
CA ASP A 123 23.67 2.18 -9.05
C ASP A 123 22.95 3.40 -8.50
N ILE A 124 21.68 3.55 -8.84
CA ILE A 124 20.77 4.52 -8.22
C ILE A 124 20.49 4.04 -6.79
N ARG A 125 21.42 4.28 -5.89
CA ARG A 125 21.25 4.00 -4.46
C ARG A 125 20.49 5.18 -3.85
N GLY A 126 19.34 4.91 -3.22
CA GLY A 126 18.60 5.91 -2.47
C GLY A 126 19.47 6.62 -1.42
N MET A 127 19.06 7.82 -1.00
CA MET A 127 19.82 8.62 -0.03
C MET A 127 19.93 7.96 1.34
N VAL A 128 18.96 7.14 1.72
CA VAL A 128 18.94 6.49 3.03
C VAL A 128 18.89 4.96 2.93
N ASN A 129 19.39 4.30 3.96
CA ASN A 129 19.31 2.85 4.08
C ASN A 129 17.95 2.45 4.68
N ASN A 130 17.13 1.73 3.92
CA ASN A 130 15.80 1.24 4.33
C ASN A 130 15.81 -0.21 4.87
N GLN A 131 16.97 -0.79 5.16
CA GLN A 131 17.08 -2.11 5.77
C GLN A 131 16.35 -2.20 7.13
N PRO A 132 16.31 -1.15 7.97
CA PRO A 132 15.51 -1.17 9.19
C PRO A 132 14.02 -1.39 8.89
N LEU A 133 13.45 -0.66 7.92
CA LEU A 133 12.05 -0.84 7.51
C LEU A 133 11.80 -2.26 6.99
N ARG A 134 12.69 -2.78 6.14
CA ARG A 134 12.61 -4.15 5.61
C ARG A 134 12.55 -5.19 6.74
N ARG A 135 13.42 -5.06 7.75
CA ARG A 135 13.44 -5.97 8.90
C ARG A 135 12.14 -5.84 9.70
N TYR A 136 11.74 -4.61 9.98
CA TYR A 136 10.53 -4.31 10.73
C TYR A 136 9.28 -4.90 10.06
N LEU A 137 9.11 -4.68 8.74
CA LEU A 137 7.98 -5.22 8.01
C LEU A 137 8.03 -6.74 7.88
N ARG A 138 9.23 -7.36 7.74
CA ARG A 138 9.37 -8.82 7.72
C ARG A 138 8.79 -9.44 8.98
N GLU A 139 9.10 -8.89 10.14
CA GLU A 139 8.62 -9.37 11.44
C GLU A 139 7.09 -9.20 11.55
N HIS A 140 6.57 -8.03 11.21
CA HIS A 140 5.15 -7.70 11.40
C HIS A 140 4.22 -8.28 10.33
N LEU A 141 4.71 -8.58 9.15
CA LEU A 141 3.97 -9.28 8.08
C LEU A 141 4.22 -10.79 8.11
N SER A 142 5.01 -11.30 9.06
CA SER A 142 5.44 -12.71 9.13
C SER A 142 6.03 -13.20 7.81
N ALA A 143 6.76 -12.32 7.10
CA ALA A 143 7.35 -12.65 5.83
C ALA A 143 8.56 -13.58 5.99
N GLN A 144 8.61 -14.62 5.15
CA GLN A 144 9.65 -15.64 5.22
C GLN A 144 11.05 -15.06 4.93
N ALA A 145 12.03 -15.57 5.64
CA ALA A 145 13.42 -15.23 5.38
C ALA A 145 13.87 -15.82 4.03
N GLY A 146 14.53 -15.01 3.21
CA GLY A 146 14.98 -15.42 1.89
C GLY A 146 13.99 -15.09 0.78
N SER A 147 12.87 -15.77 0.66
CA SER A 147 11.86 -15.53 -0.39
C SER A 147 11.08 -14.23 -0.18
N GLY A 148 10.83 -13.85 1.06
CA GLY A 148 9.97 -12.72 1.39
C GLY A 148 8.47 -13.00 1.27
N ASP A 149 8.08 -14.27 1.04
CA ASP A 149 6.69 -14.68 0.95
C ASP A 149 5.92 -14.37 2.22
N ILE A 150 4.64 -14.06 2.08
CA ILE A 150 3.75 -13.68 3.19
C ILE A 150 2.62 -14.71 3.28
N PRO A 151 2.83 -15.86 3.97
CA PRO A 151 1.91 -17.00 3.95
C PRO A 151 0.50 -16.69 4.45
N GLY A 152 0.34 -15.59 5.21
CA GLY A 152 -0.97 -15.15 5.66
C GLY A 152 -1.88 -14.72 4.51
N ILE A 153 -1.33 -14.19 3.42
CA ILE A 153 -2.11 -13.81 2.24
C ILE A 153 -2.66 -15.08 1.57
N ASP A 154 -1.80 -16.08 1.31
CA ASP A 154 -2.19 -17.33 0.66
C ASP A 154 -3.31 -18.04 1.44
N ARG A 155 -3.18 -18.09 2.79
CA ARG A 155 -4.21 -18.70 3.65
C ARG A 155 -5.54 -17.97 3.52
N ASN A 156 -5.54 -16.65 3.60
CA ASN A 156 -6.74 -15.85 3.55
C ASN A 156 -7.41 -15.86 2.17
N LEU A 157 -6.64 -16.04 1.09
CA LEU A 157 -7.16 -16.30 -0.25
C LEU A 157 -7.81 -17.70 -0.33
N ALA A 158 -7.12 -18.72 0.21
CA ALA A 158 -7.63 -20.09 0.26
C ALA A 158 -8.89 -20.22 1.12
N ASP A 159 -8.98 -19.52 2.24
CA ASP A 159 -10.14 -19.47 3.13
C ASP A 159 -11.31 -18.67 2.50
N GLY A 160 -11.09 -17.96 1.41
CA GLY A 160 -12.11 -17.28 0.61
C GLY A 160 -12.63 -15.96 1.16
N TRP A 161 -12.14 -15.49 2.32
CA TRP A 161 -12.55 -14.15 2.80
C TRP A 161 -11.80 -13.04 2.05
N LEU A 162 -10.53 -13.26 1.71
CA LEU A 162 -9.79 -12.36 0.83
C LEU A 162 -10.00 -12.83 -0.63
N LYS A 163 -10.47 -11.95 -1.49
CA LYS A 163 -10.58 -12.22 -2.94
C LYS A 163 -9.35 -11.74 -3.69
N ALA A 164 -8.82 -10.58 -3.31
CA ALA A 164 -7.64 -10.03 -3.97
C ALA A 164 -6.92 -9.00 -3.11
N LEU A 165 -5.60 -8.99 -3.22
CA LEU A 165 -4.74 -7.89 -2.76
C LEU A 165 -4.00 -7.30 -3.97
N ALA A 166 -4.02 -5.98 -4.12
CA ALA A 166 -3.25 -5.29 -5.14
C ALA A 166 -2.31 -4.26 -4.54
N VAL A 167 -1.03 -4.35 -4.87
CA VAL A 167 0.02 -3.40 -4.48
C VAL A 167 0.53 -2.70 -5.73
N VAL A 168 0.50 -1.36 -5.72
CA VAL A 168 0.88 -0.57 -6.90
C VAL A 168 2.30 -0.05 -6.79
N THR A 169 3.06 -0.21 -7.87
CA THR A 169 4.42 0.30 -8.05
C THR A 169 4.54 1.13 -9.31
N THR A 170 5.58 1.94 -9.43
CA THR A 170 5.97 2.60 -10.69
C THR A 170 7.15 1.85 -11.30
N ASN A 171 6.99 1.35 -12.51
CA ASN A 171 8.05 0.72 -13.28
C ASN A 171 8.92 1.79 -13.95
N TYR A 172 10.20 1.81 -13.64
CA TYR A 172 11.12 2.85 -14.13
C TYR A 172 11.55 2.66 -15.59
N ALA A 173 11.44 1.43 -16.13
CA ALA A 173 11.76 1.18 -17.54
C ALA A 173 10.64 1.69 -18.47
N SER A 174 9.38 1.46 -18.11
CA SER A 174 8.22 1.88 -18.91
C SER A 174 7.64 3.23 -18.48
N GLY A 175 7.96 3.72 -17.30
CA GLY A 175 7.34 4.88 -16.68
C GLY A 175 5.87 4.68 -16.32
N ARG A 176 5.34 3.44 -16.33
CA ARG A 176 3.92 3.14 -16.05
C ARG A 176 3.71 2.66 -14.63
N SER A 177 2.48 2.80 -14.15
CA SER A 177 2.05 2.14 -12.92
C SER A 177 1.78 0.66 -13.19
N GLU A 178 2.27 -0.21 -12.32
CA GLU A 178 1.98 -1.64 -12.31
C GLU A 178 1.27 -2.01 -11.02
N ALA A 179 0.11 -2.67 -11.15
CA ALA A 179 -0.62 -3.26 -10.04
C ALA A 179 -0.25 -4.74 -9.95
N TRP A 180 0.48 -5.10 -8.91
CA TRP A 180 0.81 -6.48 -8.58
C TRP A 180 -0.37 -7.06 -7.81
N VAL A 181 -0.98 -8.11 -8.38
CA VAL A 181 -2.25 -8.65 -7.89
C VAL A 181 -2.06 -10.07 -7.41
N ASP A 182 -2.39 -10.29 -6.15
CA ASP A 182 -2.47 -11.62 -5.54
C ASP A 182 -3.93 -12.02 -5.42
N THR A 183 -4.30 -13.07 -6.11
CA THR A 183 -5.68 -13.59 -6.20
C THR A 183 -5.68 -15.01 -6.78
N LEU A 184 -6.67 -15.82 -6.42
CA LEU A 184 -6.88 -17.15 -7.01
C LEU A 184 -7.56 -17.10 -8.38
N GLN A 185 -8.12 -15.97 -8.78
CA GLN A 185 -8.77 -15.79 -10.08
C GLN A 185 -7.79 -15.15 -11.07
N GLU A 186 -7.91 -15.48 -12.36
CA GLU A 186 -7.15 -14.76 -13.37
C GLU A 186 -7.70 -13.34 -13.55
N HIS A 187 -6.90 -12.38 -13.14
CA HIS A 187 -7.20 -10.96 -13.29
C HIS A 187 -6.02 -10.22 -13.92
N ILE A 188 -5.87 -10.38 -15.22
CA ILE A 188 -4.87 -9.65 -16.00
C ILE A 188 -5.60 -8.59 -16.84
N TRP A 189 -5.20 -7.35 -16.67
CA TRP A 189 -5.64 -6.26 -17.56
C TRP A 189 -4.46 -5.38 -17.94
N SER A 190 -4.53 -4.84 -19.15
CA SER A 190 -3.62 -3.81 -19.60
C SER A 190 -4.42 -2.53 -19.88
N GLY A 191 -4.09 -1.47 -19.18
CA GLY A 191 -4.69 -0.15 -19.36
C GLY A 191 -3.64 0.89 -19.74
N SER A 192 -4.09 2.04 -20.20
CA SER A 192 -3.19 3.15 -20.57
C SER A 192 -2.39 3.68 -19.38
N GLN A 193 -2.95 3.63 -18.18
CA GLN A 193 -2.33 4.17 -16.97
C GLN A 193 -1.80 3.09 -16.03
N VAL A 194 -2.50 1.96 -15.90
CA VAL A 194 -2.15 0.86 -14.97
C VAL A 194 -2.25 -0.47 -15.68
N THR A 195 -1.19 -1.26 -15.58
CA THR A 195 -1.15 -2.65 -16.03
C THR A 195 -1.16 -3.58 -14.82
N ALA A 196 -2.01 -4.62 -14.84
CA ALA A 196 -1.99 -5.65 -13.81
C ALA A 196 -0.94 -6.72 -14.11
N ARG A 197 -0.27 -7.18 -13.07
CA ARG A 197 0.59 -8.36 -13.07
C ARG A 197 0.15 -9.28 -11.94
N GLN A 198 -0.27 -10.47 -12.27
CA GLN A 198 -0.59 -11.48 -11.27
C GLN A 198 0.71 -12.05 -10.69
N ALA A 199 0.80 -12.07 -9.37
CA ALA A 199 1.93 -12.61 -8.63
C ALA A 199 1.55 -12.90 -7.19
N SER A 200 2.14 -13.91 -6.58
CA SER A 200 2.17 -14.04 -5.11
C SER A 200 2.93 -12.84 -4.55
N LEU A 201 2.27 -12.07 -3.70
CA LEU A 201 2.84 -10.85 -3.17
C LEU A 201 3.84 -11.13 -2.05
N THR A 202 5.00 -10.53 -2.17
CA THR A 202 6.11 -10.67 -1.24
C THR A 202 6.45 -9.34 -0.58
N LEU A 203 7.29 -9.39 0.44
CA LEU A 203 7.85 -8.19 1.08
C LEU A 203 8.51 -7.25 0.05
N GLU A 204 9.09 -7.80 -1.04
CA GLU A 204 9.74 -6.99 -2.08
C GLU A 204 8.75 -6.10 -2.82
N HIS A 205 7.53 -6.58 -3.09
CA HIS A 205 6.47 -5.79 -3.71
C HIS A 205 6.04 -4.62 -2.81
N VAL A 206 5.92 -4.87 -1.51
CA VAL A 206 5.60 -3.84 -0.51
C VAL A 206 6.72 -2.80 -0.43
N MET A 207 7.98 -3.26 -0.35
CA MET A 207 9.15 -2.39 -0.32
C MET A 207 9.29 -1.56 -1.59
N ALA A 208 8.98 -2.13 -2.77
CA ALA A 208 8.98 -1.42 -4.05
C ALA A 208 7.92 -0.32 -4.07
N SER A 209 6.69 -0.65 -3.61
CA SER A 209 5.60 0.31 -3.52
C SER A 209 5.90 1.49 -2.59
N ALA A 210 6.69 1.26 -1.54
CA ALA A 210 7.12 2.29 -0.57
C ALA A 210 8.48 2.94 -0.92
N ALA A 211 9.10 2.58 -2.04
CA ALA A 211 10.41 3.09 -2.45
C ALA A 211 10.32 4.49 -3.06
N LEU A 212 10.15 5.50 -2.19
CA LEU A 212 10.08 6.90 -2.61
C LEU A 212 11.37 7.32 -3.34
N PRO A 213 11.28 7.86 -4.57
CA PRO A 213 12.45 8.25 -5.37
C PRO A 213 13.37 9.20 -4.61
N PHE A 214 14.64 9.08 -4.91
CA PHE A 214 15.75 9.80 -4.26
C PHE A 214 15.93 9.46 -2.79
N PHE A 215 14.86 9.16 -2.06
CA PHE A 215 14.92 8.88 -0.62
C PHE A 215 15.27 7.40 -0.36
N PHE A 216 14.46 6.47 -0.87
CA PHE A 216 14.71 5.04 -0.74
C PHE A 216 15.29 4.40 -2.01
N PRO A 217 16.08 3.33 -1.89
CA PRO A 217 16.55 2.60 -3.05
C PRO A 217 15.37 1.94 -3.78
N SER A 218 15.42 1.96 -5.11
CA SER A 218 14.50 1.20 -5.96
C SER A 218 14.65 -0.30 -5.72
N VAL A 219 13.59 -1.05 -6.00
CA VAL A 219 13.54 -2.50 -5.81
C VAL A 219 13.38 -3.19 -7.16
N LYS A 220 14.12 -4.28 -7.37
CA LYS A 220 14.04 -5.05 -8.61
C LYS A 220 12.95 -6.11 -8.49
N LEU A 221 11.90 -6.00 -9.32
CA LEU A 221 10.83 -6.99 -9.45
C LEU A 221 10.85 -7.53 -10.89
N GLN A 222 10.83 -8.83 -11.07
CA GLN A 222 10.83 -9.49 -12.39
C GLN A 222 11.83 -8.84 -13.39
N HIS A 223 13.07 -8.64 -12.97
CA HIS A 223 14.16 -8.05 -13.78
C HIS A 223 14.06 -6.55 -14.07
N GLN A 224 13.01 -5.85 -13.66
CA GLN A 224 12.84 -4.40 -13.85
C GLN A 224 12.91 -3.64 -12.51
N TRP A 225 13.36 -2.39 -12.57
CA TRP A 225 13.43 -1.52 -11.39
C TRP A 225 12.11 -0.81 -11.15
N HIS A 226 11.65 -0.88 -9.89
CA HIS A 226 10.41 -0.29 -9.43
C HIS A 226 10.65 0.66 -8.27
N GLY A 227 9.78 1.65 -8.19
CA GLY A 227 9.70 2.59 -7.09
C GLY A 227 8.27 2.87 -6.67
N ASP A 228 8.10 3.86 -5.81
CA ASP A 228 6.84 4.22 -5.19
C ASP A 228 5.72 4.43 -6.23
N GLY A 229 4.64 3.68 -6.07
CA GLY A 229 3.50 3.75 -6.97
C GLY A 229 2.72 5.06 -6.87
N GLY A 230 2.81 5.75 -5.74
CA GLY A 230 2.12 7.01 -5.47
C GLY A 230 2.60 8.20 -6.31
N ILE A 231 3.73 8.05 -7.01
CA ILE A 231 4.23 9.06 -7.95
C ILE A 231 3.23 9.29 -9.08
N ARG A 232 2.62 8.23 -9.58
CA ARG A 232 1.70 8.25 -10.71
C ARG A 232 0.26 7.92 -10.34
N LEU A 233 0.06 7.04 -9.37
CA LEU A 233 -1.26 6.59 -8.92
C LEU A 233 -1.38 6.76 -7.41
N ALA A 234 -1.75 7.94 -6.99
CA ALA A 234 -1.82 8.28 -5.57
C ALA A 234 -2.93 7.52 -4.80
N ALA A 235 -4.02 7.16 -5.47
CA ALA A 235 -5.11 6.37 -4.92
C ALA A 235 -5.47 5.26 -5.91
N PRO A 236 -5.27 3.97 -5.56
CA PRO A 236 -5.46 2.85 -6.47
C PRO A 236 -6.93 2.39 -6.57
N LEU A 237 -7.81 3.30 -6.99
CA LEU A 237 -9.24 3.01 -7.23
C LEU A 237 -9.45 2.10 -8.43
N SER A 238 -8.74 2.37 -9.53
CA SER A 238 -8.87 1.61 -10.77
C SER A 238 -8.56 0.11 -10.58
N PRO A 239 -7.51 -0.32 -9.86
CA PRO A 239 -7.31 -1.73 -9.53
C PRO A 239 -8.50 -2.33 -8.77
N ALA A 240 -9.04 -1.66 -7.75
CA ALA A 240 -10.18 -2.17 -6.99
C ALA A 240 -11.41 -2.41 -7.88
N MET A 241 -11.74 -1.46 -8.75
CA MET A 241 -12.85 -1.58 -9.70
C MET A 241 -12.65 -2.76 -10.66
N ARG A 242 -11.45 -2.94 -11.18
CA ARG A 242 -11.12 -4.03 -12.11
C ARG A 242 -11.08 -5.40 -11.45
N LEU A 243 -10.87 -5.45 -10.14
CA LEU A 243 -10.98 -6.67 -9.33
C LEU A 243 -12.43 -7.01 -8.94
N GLY A 244 -13.41 -6.30 -9.49
CA GLY A 244 -14.81 -6.59 -9.29
C GLY A 244 -15.43 -5.91 -8.07
N ALA A 245 -14.82 -4.85 -7.56
CA ALA A 245 -15.42 -4.08 -6.47
C ALA A 245 -16.71 -3.40 -6.93
N THR A 246 -17.79 -3.66 -6.20
CA THR A 246 -19.10 -2.99 -6.36
C THR A 246 -19.27 -1.83 -5.40
N ARG A 247 -18.56 -1.89 -4.26
CA ARG A 247 -18.51 -0.84 -3.22
C ARG A 247 -17.08 -0.58 -2.81
N ILE A 248 -16.68 0.68 -2.77
CA ILE A 248 -15.30 1.07 -2.46
C ILE A 248 -15.29 2.06 -1.31
N LEU A 249 -14.59 1.71 -0.24
CA LEU A 249 -14.17 2.65 0.79
C LEU A 249 -12.73 3.07 0.50
N ALA A 250 -12.52 4.34 0.20
CA ALA A 250 -11.19 4.89 -0.02
C ALA A 250 -10.77 5.77 1.16
N VAL A 251 -9.61 5.47 1.77
CA VAL A 251 -9.06 6.27 2.86
C VAL A 251 -7.76 6.92 2.40
N SER A 252 -7.78 8.27 2.36
CA SER A 252 -6.63 9.07 1.92
C SER A 252 -6.21 10.05 3.01
N PRO A 253 -4.91 10.16 3.34
CA PRO A 253 -4.40 11.17 4.25
C PRO A 253 -4.15 12.54 3.57
N ARG A 254 -4.61 12.71 2.32
CA ARG A 254 -4.51 13.98 1.60
C ARG A 254 -5.70 14.86 1.96
N ALA A 255 -5.41 16.10 2.40
CA ALA A 255 -6.43 17.11 2.54
C ALA A 255 -7.04 17.45 1.15
N LYS A 256 -8.34 17.69 1.11
CA LYS A 256 -8.95 18.32 -0.06
C LYS A 256 -8.35 19.73 -0.18
N PRO A 257 -7.84 20.15 -1.34
CA PRO A 257 -7.47 21.55 -1.51
C PRO A 257 -8.71 22.41 -1.19
N GLU A 258 -8.56 23.37 -0.31
CA GLU A 258 -9.55 24.44 -0.24
C GLU A 258 -9.56 25.11 -1.61
N ILE A 259 -10.65 25.00 -2.32
CA ILE A 259 -10.90 25.82 -3.50
C ILE A 259 -11.04 27.21 -2.92
N GLY A 260 -9.94 27.98 -2.93
CA GLY A 260 -9.96 29.37 -2.53
C GLY A 260 -11.05 30.06 -3.30
N GLY A 261 -12.07 30.53 -2.58
CA GLY A 261 -13.03 31.43 -3.14
C GLY A 261 -12.26 32.63 -3.67
N SER A 262 -12.15 32.76 -4.97
CA SER A 262 -11.83 34.05 -5.57
C SER A 262 -12.95 34.97 -5.16
N GLU A 263 -12.73 35.79 -4.16
CA GLU A 263 -13.49 37.02 -4.01
C GLU A 263 -13.30 37.79 -5.31
N LEU A 264 -14.37 37.89 -6.10
CA LEU A 264 -14.53 38.83 -7.19
C LEU A 264 -14.74 40.23 -6.61
#